data_85b4cc0021f6877b7f49035936a49b5d
#
_entry.id   85b4cc0021f6877b7f49035936a49b5d
#
_cell.length_a   1.000
_cell.length_b   1.000
_cell.length_c   1.000
_cell.angle_alpha   90.00
_cell.angle_beta   90.00
_cell.angle_gamma   90.00
#
_symmetry.space_group_name_H-M   'P 1'
#
loop_
_entity.id
_entity.type
_entity.pdbx_description
1 polymer ?
#
loop_
_entity_poly.entity_id
_entity_poly.type
_entity_poly.pdbx_seq_one_letter_code
_entity_poly.pdbx_strand_id
1 'polypeptide(L)'
;MSYHVSVPSSGHEFTIEENETVLDAALRQGIGLPYGCRNGACGSCMGTVTAGAVNYPEGMPRALSDADAAQHKALFCQAHPSGDLTIRVREVDAAKDIEVRTLPCRVNKLEQLAHDVIRIYLKLPDTERLQFLAGQYIDVLLKDHAPRSFSIANAPHDDRFIELHIRNVSGGYFSAQVFNQMQEKAMLRITGPLGTFFLREDSERPAILIGGGTGFAPIKGILEDAFHSGVQKPLHLFWGVRAKRDLYLEELPVRWLQEHANFSYTPVLSEPMAEDHWSGATGFVSDSVIHEYPDLSGHDVYMGGPPVMVEAGHKLFMQHGLDESRFFSDAFEYAALAEKKN
;
A
#
# COMPACT_ATOMS: atom_id res chain seq x y z
N MET A 1 -24.60 -11.98 18.03
CA MET A 1 -24.08 -11.49 19.33
C MET A 1 -23.12 -10.35 19.01
N SER A 2 -23.09 -9.28 19.85
CA SER A 2 -22.12 -8.20 19.69
C SER A 2 -21.09 -8.29 20.82
N TYR A 3 -19.84 -7.91 20.51
CA TYR A 3 -18.74 -7.86 21.47
C TYR A 3 -18.22 -6.42 21.58
N HIS A 4 -17.73 -6.08 22.76
CA HIS A 4 -17.19 -4.76 23.05
C HIS A 4 -15.66 -4.76 22.91
N VAL A 5 -15.12 -3.71 22.30
CA VAL A 5 -13.68 -3.52 22.15
C VAL A 5 -13.26 -2.19 22.76
N SER A 6 -12.22 -2.21 23.58
CA SER A 6 -11.59 -1.00 24.13
C SER A 6 -10.17 -0.82 23.62
N VAL A 7 -9.79 0.45 23.37
CA VAL A 7 -8.45 0.89 22.95
C VAL A 7 -7.92 1.86 24.02
N PRO A 8 -7.30 1.39 25.11
CA PRO A 8 -6.91 2.23 26.25
C PRO A 8 -5.95 3.37 25.89
N SER A 9 -5.16 3.23 24.81
CA SER A 9 -4.21 4.25 24.37
C SER A 9 -4.87 5.56 23.92
N SER A 10 -6.07 5.49 23.34
CA SER A 10 -6.84 6.63 22.86
C SER A 10 -8.11 6.89 23.67
N GLY A 11 -8.54 5.90 24.46
CA GLY A 11 -9.83 5.91 25.16
C GLY A 11 -11.02 5.60 24.26
N HIS A 12 -10.80 5.19 23.01
CA HIS A 12 -11.88 4.79 22.11
C HIS A 12 -12.44 3.43 22.47
N GLU A 13 -13.75 3.29 22.24
CA GLU A 13 -14.50 2.05 22.41
C GLU A 13 -15.40 1.85 21.20
N PHE A 14 -15.58 0.59 20.78
CA PHE A 14 -16.48 0.24 19.68
C PHE A 14 -17.07 -1.16 19.85
N THR A 15 -18.12 -1.46 19.08
CA THR A 15 -18.80 -2.75 19.12
C THR A 15 -18.60 -3.48 17.79
N ILE A 16 -18.31 -4.77 17.89
CA ILE A 16 -18.22 -5.69 16.73
C ILE A 16 -19.53 -6.45 16.61
N GLU A 17 -20.16 -6.40 15.46
CA GLU A 17 -21.35 -7.17 15.14
C GLU A 17 -20.99 -8.59 14.68
N GLU A 18 -21.99 -9.45 14.57
CA GLU A 18 -21.78 -10.83 14.11
C GLU A 18 -21.17 -10.85 12.71
N ASN A 19 -20.12 -11.65 12.54
CA ASN A 19 -19.33 -11.80 11.31
C ASN A 19 -18.46 -10.59 10.88
N GLU A 20 -18.33 -9.57 11.70
CA GLU A 20 -17.38 -8.49 11.42
C GLU A 20 -15.97 -8.84 11.91
N THR A 21 -14.96 -8.33 11.20
CA THR A 21 -13.59 -8.29 11.72
C THR A 21 -13.40 -7.10 12.67
N VAL A 22 -12.36 -7.16 13.50
CA VAL A 22 -11.99 -6.02 14.36
C VAL A 22 -11.79 -4.75 13.55
N LEU A 23 -11.14 -4.83 12.37
CA LEU A 23 -10.92 -3.69 11.49
C LEU A 23 -12.23 -3.13 10.93
N ASP A 24 -13.11 -3.98 10.40
CA ASP A 24 -14.35 -3.53 9.76
C ASP A 24 -15.26 -2.81 10.75
N ALA A 25 -15.36 -3.34 11.96
CA ALA A 25 -16.15 -2.75 13.03
C ALA A 25 -15.61 -1.39 13.50
N ALA A 26 -14.27 -1.26 13.61
CA ALA A 26 -13.62 0.02 13.95
C ALA A 26 -13.89 1.07 12.86
N LEU A 27 -13.66 0.73 11.58
CA LEU A 27 -13.87 1.63 10.45
C LEU A 27 -15.34 2.04 10.31
N ARG A 28 -16.30 1.12 10.52
CA ARG A 28 -17.74 1.42 10.51
C ARG A 28 -18.12 2.47 11.55
N GLN A 29 -17.40 2.53 12.67
CA GLN A 29 -17.66 3.48 13.76
C GLN A 29 -16.72 4.68 13.75
N GLY A 30 -16.00 4.90 12.63
CA GLY A 30 -15.15 6.08 12.43
C GLY A 30 -13.82 6.05 13.18
N ILE A 31 -13.41 4.87 13.67
CA ILE A 31 -12.12 4.68 14.35
C ILE A 31 -11.12 4.20 13.31
N GLY A 32 -10.12 5.03 13.00
CA GLY A 32 -9.10 4.74 12.02
C GLY A 32 -8.04 3.77 12.54
N LEU A 33 -8.16 2.48 12.25
CA LEU A 33 -7.09 1.52 12.45
C LEU A 33 -6.19 1.45 11.20
N PRO A 34 -4.88 1.15 11.34
CA PRO A 34 -4.00 0.99 10.20
C PRO A 34 -4.41 -0.24 9.39
N TYR A 35 -4.40 -0.14 8.06
CA TYR A 35 -4.62 -1.27 7.16
C TYR A 35 -4.10 -1.02 5.75
N GLY A 36 -3.85 -2.11 5.02
CA GLY A 36 -3.50 -2.11 3.60
C GLY A 36 -4.37 -3.14 2.85
N CYS A 37 -3.87 -4.34 2.63
CA CYS A 37 -4.44 -5.37 1.75
C CYS A 37 -5.80 -5.95 2.18
N ARG A 38 -6.18 -5.90 3.45
CA ARG A 38 -7.41 -6.46 4.06
C ARG A 38 -7.57 -7.99 3.95
N ASN A 39 -6.54 -8.70 3.50
CA ASN A 39 -6.56 -10.16 3.29
C ASN A 39 -5.49 -10.91 4.10
N GLY A 40 -4.86 -10.23 5.07
CA GLY A 40 -3.90 -10.84 5.99
C GLY A 40 -2.48 -11.03 5.45
N ALA A 41 -2.14 -10.41 4.30
CA ALA A 41 -0.84 -10.64 3.64
C ALA A 41 0.21 -9.54 3.92
N CYS A 42 -0.18 -8.29 4.22
CA CYS A 42 0.76 -7.17 4.33
C CYS A 42 1.24 -6.87 5.76
N GLY A 43 0.54 -7.33 6.79
CA GLY A 43 0.89 -7.02 8.18
C GLY A 43 0.47 -5.62 8.68
N SER A 44 0.05 -4.68 7.80
CA SER A 44 -0.22 -3.27 8.17
C SER A 44 -1.30 -3.10 9.25
N CYS A 45 -2.22 -4.06 9.39
CA CYS A 45 -3.29 -4.04 10.42
C CYS A 45 -2.90 -4.78 11.70
N MET A 46 -1.60 -5.02 11.93
CA MET A 46 -1.15 -5.73 13.12
C MET A 46 -1.32 -4.86 14.37
N GLY A 47 -1.88 -5.46 15.40
CA GLY A 47 -1.97 -4.89 16.74
C GLY A 47 -1.85 -5.97 17.79
N THR A 48 -1.93 -5.61 19.08
CA THR A 48 -1.81 -6.54 20.21
C THR A 48 -3.16 -6.69 20.90
N VAL A 49 -3.61 -7.91 21.13
CA VAL A 49 -4.76 -8.22 21.98
C VAL A 49 -4.25 -8.33 23.41
N THR A 50 -4.56 -7.35 24.26
CA THR A 50 -4.09 -7.30 25.65
C THR A 50 -5.05 -7.98 26.62
N ALA A 51 -6.34 -8.13 26.23
CA ALA A 51 -7.32 -8.96 26.95
C ALA A 51 -8.36 -9.50 25.94
N GLY A 52 -8.92 -10.67 26.25
CA GLY A 52 -9.82 -11.39 25.36
C GLY A 52 -9.07 -12.29 24.37
N ALA A 53 -9.79 -12.79 23.36
CA ALA A 53 -9.21 -13.66 22.32
C ALA A 53 -9.87 -13.42 20.95
N VAL A 54 -9.11 -13.66 19.91
CA VAL A 54 -9.59 -13.62 18.53
C VAL A 54 -9.40 -15.00 17.87
N ASN A 55 -10.17 -15.24 16.82
CA ASN A 55 -10.03 -16.41 15.98
C ASN A 55 -9.97 -16.00 14.49
N TYR A 56 -9.57 -16.93 13.65
CA TYR A 56 -9.44 -16.77 12.21
C TYR A 56 -10.22 -17.87 11.49
N PRO A 57 -11.51 -17.67 11.17
CA PRO A 57 -12.36 -18.71 10.56
C PRO A 57 -11.82 -19.26 9.24
N GLU A 58 -11.12 -18.43 8.47
CA GLU A 58 -10.50 -18.83 7.18
C GLU A 58 -9.07 -19.37 7.33
N GLY A 59 -8.59 -19.58 8.56
CA GLY A 59 -7.23 -20.01 8.88
C GLY A 59 -6.30 -18.86 9.22
N MET A 60 -5.12 -19.20 9.75
CA MET A 60 -4.13 -18.20 10.19
C MET A 60 -3.69 -17.32 9.01
N PRO A 61 -3.71 -15.97 9.17
CA PRO A 61 -3.26 -15.06 8.13
C PRO A 61 -1.77 -15.25 7.83
N ARG A 62 -1.40 -15.08 6.56
CA ARG A 62 -0.04 -15.34 6.09
C ARG A 62 1.03 -14.46 6.76
N ALA A 63 0.72 -13.20 7.02
CA ALA A 63 1.67 -12.26 7.63
C ALA A 63 1.69 -12.32 9.18
N LEU A 64 0.97 -13.26 9.80
CA LEU A 64 1.02 -13.49 11.25
C LEU A 64 1.89 -14.72 11.54
N SER A 65 3.11 -14.50 12.03
CA SER A 65 4.00 -15.58 12.41
C SER A 65 3.58 -16.22 13.74
N ASP A 66 4.03 -17.46 13.98
CA ASP A 66 3.82 -18.12 15.28
C ASP A 66 4.43 -17.32 16.45
N ALA A 67 5.55 -16.65 16.20
CA ALA A 67 6.21 -15.80 17.19
C ALA A 67 5.36 -14.55 17.52
N ASP A 68 4.71 -13.93 16.52
CA ASP A 68 3.81 -12.81 16.73
C ASP A 68 2.54 -13.26 17.50
N ALA A 69 1.96 -14.39 17.11
CA ALA A 69 0.81 -14.97 17.78
C ALA A 69 1.12 -15.31 19.27
N ALA A 70 2.33 -15.82 19.55
CA ALA A 70 2.79 -16.07 20.90
C ALA A 70 2.96 -14.78 21.75
N GLN A 71 3.14 -13.63 21.09
CA GLN A 71 3.17 -12.30 21.71
C GLN A 71 1.79 -11.62 21.73
N HIS A 72 0.72 -12.37 21.49
CA HIS A 72 -0.66 -11.87 21.41
C HIS A 72 -0.88 -10.82 20.33
N LYS A 73 -0.04 -10.77 19.29
CA LYS A 73 -0.31 -9.95 18.12
C LYS A 73 -1.42 -10.58 17.27
N ALA A 74 -2.17 -9.73 16.58
CA ALA A 74 -3.27 -10.14 15.72
C ALA A 74 -3.35 -9.24 14.49
N LEU A 75 -3.78 -9.80 13.35
CA LEU A 75 -4.09 -9.03 12.14
C LEU A 75 -5.58 -8.68 12.14
N PHE A 76 -5.90 -7.45 12.48
CA PHE A 76 -7.28 -7.00 12.73
C PHE A 76 -8.19 -7.05 11.51
N CYS A 77 -7.64 -7.08 10.29
CA CYS A 77 -8.44 -7.23 9.07
C CYS A 77 -9.00 -8.65 8.86
N GLN A 78 -8.54 -9.64 9.62
CA GLN A 78 -8.98 -11.04 9.54
C GLN A 78 -9.38 -11.59 10.91
N ALA A 79 -9.14 -10.82 11.98
CA ALA A 79 -9.40 -11.24 13.35
C ALA A 79 -10.89 -11.08 13.69
N HIS A 80 -11.54 -12.18 14.07
CA HIS A 80 -12.89 -12.20 14.61
C HIS A 80 -12.85 -12.38 16.13
N PRO A 81 -13.60 -11.60 16.91
CA PRO A 81 -13.60 -11.71 18.36
C PRO A 81 -14.27 -13.01 18.83
N SER A 82 -13.75 -13.58 19.92
CA SER A 82 -14.41 -14.70 20.66
C SER A 82 -15.09 -14.23 21.95
N GLY A 83 -15.10 -12.94 22.22
CA GLY A 83 -15.63 -12.25 23.39
C GLY A 83 -15.20 -10.79 23.38
N ASP A 84 -15.44 -10.06 24.46
CA ASP A 84 -14.96 -8.69 24.59
C ASP A 84 -13.42 -8.63 24.50
N LEU A 85 -12.91 -7.55 23.89
CA LEU A 85 -11.49 -7.36 23.63
C LEU A 85 -10.96 -6.07 24.27
N THR A 86 -9.71 -6.12 24.69
CA THR A 86 -8.88 -4.94 24.86
C THR A 86 -7.71 -5.02 23.90
N ILE A 87 -7.53 -4.01 23.08
CA ILE A 87 -6.48 -3.99 22.04
C ILE A 87 -5.53 -2.81 22.24
N ARG A 88 -4.30 -3.00 21.79
CA ARG A 88 -3.32 -1.93 21.64
C ARG A 88 -2.90 -1.84 20.17
N VAL A 89 -3.16 -0.69 19.58
CA VAL A 89 -2.87 -0.38 18.17
C VAL A 89 -2.62 1.12 18.06
N ARG A 90 -1.82 1.51 17.06
CA ARG A 90 -1.68 2.92 16.68
C ARG A 90 -2.87 3.30 15.81
N GLU A 91 -3.67 4.26 16.25
CA GLU A 91 -4.76 4.79 15.42
C GLU A 91 -4.24 5.75 14.34
N VAL A 92 -5.01 5.90 13.28
CA VAL A 92 -4.67 6.71 12.10
C VAL A 92 -5.81 7.71 11.87
N ASP A 93 -5.65 8.91 12.41
CA ASP A 93 -6.68 9.96 12.33
C ASP A 93 -6.75 10.67 10.98
N ALA A 94 -5.66 10.73 10.23
CA ALA A 94 -5.58 11.53 9.00
C ALA A 94 -6.62 11.16 7.92
N ALA A 95 -7.07 9.92 7.87
CA ALA A 95 -8.06 9.45 6.89
C ALA A 95 -9.50 9.33 7.46
N LYS A 96 -9.74 9.66 8.72
CA LYS A 96 -11.04 9.43 9.39
C LYS A 96 -12.20 10.21 8.79
N ASP A 97 -11.92 11.42 8.27
CA ASP A 97 -12.92 12.32 7.71
C ASP A 97 -13.09 12.12 6.18
N ILE A 98 -12.36 11.16 5.59
CA ILE A 98 -12.45 10.85 4.17
C ILE A 98 -13.43 9.69 3.96
N GLU A 99 -14.55 10.01 3.29
CA GLU A 99 -15.61 9.05 3.02
C GLU A 99 -15.20 8.03 1.95
N VAL A 100 -15.36 6.74 2.25
CA VAL A 100 -15.23 5.66 1.26
C VAL A 100 -16.48 5.63 0.40
N ARG A 101 -16.34 5.84 -0.90
CA ARG A 101 -17.47 5.95 -1.84
C ARG A 101 -17.36 4.94 -2.98
N THR A 102 -18.50 4.48 -3.46
CA THR A 102 -18.58 3.70 -4.70
C THR A 102 -19.07 4.60 -5.83
N LEU A 103 -18.21 4.84 -6.80
CA LEU A 103 -18.43 5.79 -7.89
C LEU A 103 -18.32 5.11 -9.26
N PRO A 104 -19.15 5.50 -10.24
CA PRO A 104 -18.89 5.15 -11.64
C PRO A 104 -17.72 5.97 -12.16
N CYS A 105 -16.96 5.40 -13.06
CA CYS A 105 -15.90 6.11 -13.78
C CYS A 105 -15.78 5.57 -15.20
N ARG A 106 -15.07 6.30 -16.05
CA ARG A 106 -14.74 5.82 -17.38
C ARG A 106 -13.23 5.88 -17.62
N VAL A 107 -12.72 4.97 -18.40
CA VAL A 107 -11.37 5.02 -18.90
C VAL A 107 -11.23 6.23 -19.84
N ASN A 108 -10.44 7.21 -19.46
CA ASN A 108 -10.19 8.40 -20.26
C ASN A 108 -9.03 8.19 -21.24
N LYS A 109 -7.95 7.55 -20.78
CA LYS A 109 -6.76 7.25 -21.57
C LYS A 109 -6.13 5.96 -21.07
N LEU A 110 -5.55 5.20 -22.01
CA LEU A 110 -4.66 4.06 -21.76
C LEU A 110 -3.32 4.38 -22.39
N GLU A 111 -2.24 4.19 -21.67
CA GLU A 111 -0.89 4.47 -22.13
C GLU A 111 0.07 3.36 -21.73
N GLN A 112 0.67 2.71 -22.69
CA GLN A 112 1.68 1.69 -22.42
C GLN A 112 2.98 2.36 -21.98
N LEU A 113 3.42 2.11 -20.74
CA LEU A 113 4.64 2.68 -20.17
C LEU A 113 5.84 1.75 -20.34
N ALA A 114 5.61 0.44 -20.26
CA ALA A 114 6.62 -0.59 -20.48
C ALA A 114 5.98 -1.83 -21.13
N HIS A 115 6.80 -2.84 -21.41
CA HIS A 115 6.33 -4.09 -22.02
C HIS A 115 5.22 -4.79 -21.21
N ASP A 116 5.16 -4.57 -19.90
CA ASP A 116 4.24 -5.21 -18.98
C ASP A 116 3.50 -4.21 -18.04
N VAL A 117 3.56 -2.90 -18.31
CA VAL A 117 2.88 -1.86 -17.52
C VAL A 117 2.06 -0.94 -18.42
N ILE A 118 0.76 -0.80 -18.10
CA ILE A 118 -0.15 0.18 -18.70
C ILE A 118 -0.58 1.17 -17.62
N ARG A 119 -0.52 2.47 -17.93
CA ARG A 119 -1.11 3.55 -17.17
C ARG A 119 -2.54 3.79 -17.64
N ILE A 120 -3.47 3.84 -16.68
CA ILE A 120 -4.87 4.14 -16.93
C ILE A 120 -5.22 5.45 -16.24
N TYR A 121 -5.88 6.35 -16.97
CA TYR A 121 -6.51 7.53 -16.41
C TYR A 121 -8.02 7.30 -16.34
N LEU A 122 -8.57 7.28 -15.13
CA LEU A 122 -10.00 7.15 -14.89
C LEU A 122 -10.60 8.55 -14.67
N LYS A 123 -11.67 8.87 -15.40
CA LYS A 123 -12.44 10.10 -15.21
C LYS A 123 -13.73 9.80 -14.46
N LEU A 124 -13.92 10.49 -13.35
CA LEU A 124 -15.20 10.52 -12.62
C LEU A 124 -16.22 11.40 -13.37
N PRO A 125 -17.54 11.28 -13.08
CA PRO A 125 -18.53 12.26 -13.52
C PRO A 125 -18.13 13.68 -13.05
N ASP A 126 -18.41 14.70 -13.83
CA ASP A 126 -18.01 16.08 -13.54
C ASP A 126 -18.63 16.64 -12.23
N THR A 127 -19.67 15.99 -11.72
CA THR A 127 -20.33 16.32 -10.43
C THR A 127 -19.70 15.60 -9.23
N GLU A 128 -18.74 14.71 -9.46
CA GLU A 128 -18.16 13.86 -8.43
C GLU A 128 -16.67 14.13 -8.29
N ARG A 129 -16.21 14.14 -7.05
CA ARG A 129 -14.77 14.12 -6.70
C ARG A 129 -14.50 13.00 -5.72
N LEU A 130 -13.37 12.35 -5.84
CA LEU A 130 -12.83 11.43 -4.85
C LEU A 130 -11.80 12.18 -4.02
N GLN A 131 -12.13 12.47 -2.76
CA GLN A 131 -11.15 12.96 -1.81
C GLN A 131 -10.28 11.78 -1.35
N PHE A 132 -8.96 11.91 -1.36
CA PHE A 132 -8.02 10.86 -0.94
C PHE A 132 -6.71 11.45 -0.44
N LEU A 133 -5.93 10.65 0.26
CA LEU A 133 -4.53 10.92 0.62
C LEU A 133 -3.61 10.23 -0.38
N ALA A 134 -2.50 10.88 -0.74
CA ALA A 134 -1.50 10.31 -1.63
C ALA A 134 -0.96 8.99 -1.08
N GLY A 135 -1.00 7.93 -1.91
CA GLY A 135 -0.61 6.56 -1.54
C GLY A 135 -1.77 5.63 -1.17
N GLN A 136 -3.01 6.14 -1.01
CA GLN A 136 -4.19 5.30 -0.88
C GLN A 136 -4.50 4.55 -2.19
N TYR A 137 -5.37 3.54 -2.10
CA TYR A 137 -5.78 2.73 -3.24
C TYR A 137 -7.29 2.76 -3.45
N ILE A 138 -7.73 2.24 -4.59
CA ILE A 138 -9.13 1.98 -4.92
C ILE A 138 -9.33 0.50 -5.29
N ASP A 139 -10.53 0.00 -5.06
CA ASP A 139 -10.99 -1.26 -5.59
C ASP A 139 -11.74 -1.04 -6.90
N VAL A 140 -11.31 -1.68 -7.98
CA VAL A 140 -12.08 -1.78 -9.22
C VAL A 140 -13.05 -2.94 -9.08
N LEU A 141 -14.34 -2.63 -9.14
CA LEU A 141 -15.42 -3.61 -9.04
C LEU A 141 -15.58 -4.36 -10.36
N LEU A 142 -15.45 -5.66 -10.33
CA LEU A 142 -15.57 -6.53 -11.48
C LEU A 142 -16.91 -7.29 -11.44
N LYS A 143 -17.55 -7.44 -12.59
CA LYS A 143 -18.74 -8.29 -12.69
C LYS A 143 -18.35 -9.75 -12.49
N ASP A 144 -19.03 -10.44 -11.58
CA ASP A 144 -18.87 -11.88 -11.30
C ASP A 144 -17.46 -12.28 -10.78
N HIS A 145 -16.64 -11.32 -10.34
CA HIS A 145 -15.31 -11.54 -9.76
C HIS A 145 -15.10 -10.68 -8.52
N ALA A 146 -14.19 -11.11 -7.64
CA ALA A 146 -13.76 -10.29 -6.53
C ALA A 146 -13.15 -8.96 -7.03
N PRO A 147 -13.29 -7.85 -6.30
CA PRO A 147 -12.66 -6.58 -6.64
C PRO A 147 -11.15 -6.72 -6.81
N ARG A 148 -10.55 -5.76 -7.51
CA ARG A 148 -9.09 -5.68 -7.66
C ARG A 148 -8.60 -4.32 -7.19
N SER A 149 -7.68 -4.35 -6.24
CA SER A 149 -7.12 -3.17 -5.61
C SER A 149 -5.97 -2.60 -6.43
N PHE A 150 -5.96 -1.28 -6.61
CA PHE A 150 -4.90 -0.55 -7.28
C PHE A 150 -4.61 0.76 -6.56
N SER A 151 -3.34 0.99 -6.25
CA SER A 151 -2.90 2.22 -5.62
C SER A 151 -3.09 3.40 -6.58
N ILE A 152 -3.54 4.53 -6.05
CA ILE A 152 -3.66 5.79 -6.79
C ILE A 152 -2.26 6.34 -6.99
N ALA A 153 -1.88 6.57 -8.25
CA ALA A 153 -0.53 6.95 -8.63
C ALA A 153 -0.31 8.46 -8.77
N ASN A 154 -1.37 9.26 -8.73
CA ASN A 154 -1.28 10.73 -8.76
C ASN A 154 -1.50 11.33 -7.37
N ALA A 155 -1.07 12.57 -7.18
CA ALA A 155 -1.30 13.31 -5.96
C ALA A 155 -2.72 13.91 -5.91
N PRO A 156 -3.29 14.15 -4.71
CA PRO A 156 -4.66 14.67 -4.54
C PRO A 156 -4.92 16.05 -5.17
N HIS A 157 -3.88 16.87 -5.32
CA HIS A 157 -4.01 18.20 -5.94
C HIS A 157 -4.18 18.14 -7.47
N ASP A 158 -3.84 17.02 -8.15
CA ASP A 158 -4.15 16.76 -9.56
C ASP A 158 -5.22 15.66 -9.68
N ASP A 159 -6.42 15.97 -9.23
CA ASP A 159 -7.56 15.05 -9.13
C ASP A 159 -8.50 15.04 -10.36
N ARG A 160 -8.07 15.63 -11.47
CA ARG A 160 -8.84 15.59 -12.74
C ARG A 160 -9.08 14.17 -13.24
N PHE A 161 -8.16 13.29 -12.92
CA PHE A 161 -8.21 11.86 -13.20
C PHE A 161 -7.66 11.08 -12.00
N ILE A 162 -8.10 9.84 -11.86
CA ILE A 162 -7.44 8.86 -11.01
C ILE A 162 -6.45 8.09 -11.91
N GLU A 163 -5.16 8.18 -11.59
CA GLU A 163 -4.09 7.48 -12.31
C GLU A 163 -3.80 6.14 -11.65
N LEU A 164 -3.80 5.07 -12.45
CA LEU A 164 -3.45 3.72 -12.00
C LEU A 164 -2.34 3.14 -12.88
N HIS A 165 -1.38 2.42 -12.29
CA HIS A 165 -0.37 1.66 -13.00
C HIS A 165 -0.68 0.17 -12.91
N ILE A 166 -1.10 -0.42 -14.02
CA ILE A 166 -1.53 -1.82 -14.09
C ILE A 166 -0.42 -2.66 -14.69
N ARG A 167 0.11 -3.61 -13.90
CA ARG A 167 1.06 -4.58 -14.40
C ARG A 167 0.36 -5.80 -14.98
N ASN A 168 0.87 -6.32 -16.08
CA ASN A 168 0.42 -7.59 -16.66
C ASN A 168 0.87 -8.76 -15.78
N VAL A 169 -0.08 -9.38 -15.11
CA VAL A 169 0.17 -10.55 -14.24
C VAL A 169 -0.32 -11.80 -14.95
N SER A 170 0.55 -12.80 -15.06
CA SER A 170 0.20 -14.08 -15.68
C SER A 170 -1.00 -14.71 -14.95
N GLY A 171 -2.07 -15.02 -15.69
CA GLY A 171 -3.32 -15.54 -15.12
C GLY A 171 -4.21 -14.51 -14.43
N GLY A 172 -3.82 -13.22 -14.40
CA GLY A 172 -4.64 -12.16 -13.82
C GLY A 172 -5.80 -11.77 -14.76
N TYR A 173 -7.04 -11.93 -14.29
CA TYR A 173 -8.24 -11.61 -15.08
C TYR A 173 -8.28 -10.13 -15.52
N PHE A 174 -8.19 -9.21 -14.55
CA PHE A 174 -8.31 -7.77 -14.86
C PHE A 174 -7.12 -7.24 -15.68
N SER A 175 -5.89 -7.65 -15.36
CA SER A 175 -4.72 -7.23 -16.13
C SER A 175 -4.79 -7.75 -17.58
N ALA A 176 -5.22 -9.00 -17.79
CA ALA A 176 -5.46 -9.53 -19.14
C ALA A 176 -6.54 -8.74 -19.89
N GLN A 177 -7.61 -8.32 -19.21
CA GLN A 177 -8.65 -7.49 -19.80
C GLN A 177 -8.10 -6.11 -20.19
N VAL A 178 -7.29 -5.48 -19.33
CA VAL A 178 -6.64 -4.18 -19.61
C VAL A 178 -5.72 -4.25 -20.82
N PHE A 179 -4.89 -5.29 -20.89
CA PHE A 179 -3.88 -5.41 -21.94
C PHE A 179 -4.44 -5.84 -23.30
N ASN A 180 -5.54 -6.61 -23.32
CA ASN A 180 -6.01 -7.23 -24.57
C ASN A 180 -7.36 -6.68 -25.07
N GLN A 181 -8.19 -6.09 -24.21
CA GLN A 181 -9.59 -5.81 -24.55
C GLN A 181 -10.05 -4.40 -24.17
N MET A 182 -9.47 -3.80 -23.10
CA MET A 182 -9.94 -2.52 -22.58
C MET A 182 -9.67 -1.40 -23.57
N GLN A 183 -10.67 -0.55 -23.76
CA GLN A 183 -10.58 0.61 -24.65
C GLN A 183 -10.91 1.89 -23.89
N GLU A 184 -10.47 3.02 -24.41
CA GLU A 184 -10.95 4.33 -23.95
C GLU A 184 -12.46 4.39 -23.98
N LYS A 185 -13.04 5.10 -23.03
CA LYS A 185 -14.49 5.21 -22.77
C LYS A 185 -15.13 3.96 -22.13
N ALA A 186 -14.39 2.87 -21.87
CA ALA A 186 -14.90 1.75 -21.08
C ALA A 186 -15.39 2.24 -19.71
N MET A 187 -16.57 1.74 -19.30
CA MET A 187 -17.17 2.10 -18.01
C MET A 187 -16.75 1.12 -16.93
N LEU A 188 -16.32 1.65 -15.80
CA LEU A 188 -15.96 0.89 -14.61
C LEU A 188 -16.69 1.45 -13.38
N ARG A 189 -16.68 0.72 -12.31
CA ARG A 189 -17.06 1.19 -10.97
C ARG A 189 -15.89 0.97 -10.03
N ILE A 190 -15.65 1.94 -9.17
CA ILE A 190 -14.59 1.90 -8.18
C ILE A 190 -15.15 2.14 -6.79
N THR A 191 -14.50 1.58 -5.78
CA THR A 191 -14.75 1.87 -4.37
C THR A 191 -13.47 2.38 -3.75
N GLY A 192 -13.53 3.49 -3.03
CA GLY A 192 -12.39 4.09 -2.37
C GLY A 192 -12.67 5.49 -1.84
N PRO A 193 -11.63 6.17 -1.30
CA PRO A 193 -10.26 5.64 -1.15
C PRO A 193 -10.15 4.63 -0.02
N LEU A 194 -9.16 3.77 -0.09
CA LEU A 194 -8.90 2.71 0.89
C LEU A 194 -7.42 2.72 1.29
N GLY A 195 -7.11 2.16 2.45
CA GLY A 195 -5.74 1.99 2.94
C GLY A 195 -5.20 3.17 3.74
N THR A 196 -4.12 2.89 4.46
CA THR A 196 -3.44 3.86 5.34
C THR A 196 -1.96 4.04 5.00
N PHE A 197 -1.59 3.73 3.75
CA PHE A 197 -0.26 3.92 3.20
C PHE A 197 -0.16 5.35 2.64
N PHE A 198 0.30 6.30 3.46
CA PHE A 198 0.52 7.70 3.10
C PHE A 198 1.61 8.31 3.96
N LEU A 199 2.23 9.39 3.51
CA LEU A 199 3.29 10.08 4.24
C LEU A 199 2.77 10.62 5.58
N ARG A 200 3.53 10.38 6.65
CA ARG A 200 3.22 10.93 7.98
C ARG A 200 3.77 12.35 8.08
N GLU A 201 2.87 13.32 7.98
CA GLU A 201 3.25 14.75 8.01
C GLU A 201 3.67 15.21 9.41
N ASP A 202 3.15 14.54 10.44
CA ASP A 202 3.50 14.75 11.85
C ASP A 202 4.91 14.27 12.24
N SER A 203 5.61 13.61 11.32
CA SER A 203 6.96 13.09 11.52
C SER A 203 8.00 13.96 10.80
N GLU A 204 8.97 14.48 11.54
CA GLU A 204 10.13 15.18 11.00
C GLU A 204 11.29 14.25 10.59
N ARG A 205 11.14 12.93 10.79
CA ARG A 205 12.17 11.95 10.45
C ARG A 205 12.40 11.89 8.94
N PRO A 206 13.66 11.70 8.49
CA PRO A 206 13.92 11.33 7.10
C PRO A 206 13.07 10.14 6.68
N ALA A 207 12.50 10.20 5.46
CA ALA A 207 11.67 9.14 4.93
C ALA A 207 12.39 8.36 3.81
N ILE A 208 12.45 7.05 3.99
CA ILE A 208 12.94 6.11 2.98
C ILE A 208 11.72 5.50 2.30
N LEU A 209 11.57 5.74 0.98
CA LEU A 209 10.45 5.27 0.18
C LEU A 209 10.97 4.16 -0.76
N ILE A 210 10.36 2.97 -0.71
CA ILE A 210 10.85 1.79 -1.41
C ILE A 210 9.75 1.25 -2.32
N GLY A 211 9.96 1.34 -3.63
CA GLY A 211 9.05 0.80 -4.64
C GLY A 211 9.58 -0.48 -5.28
N GLY A 212 8.81 -1.56 -5.25
CA GLY A 212 9.10 -2.79 -6.02
C GLY A 212 8.25 -2.86 -7.29
N GLY A 213 8.86 -2.72 -8.47
CA GLY A 213 8.12 -2.70 -9.72
C GLY A 213 7.04 -1.61 -9.72
N THR A 214 5.76 -2.01 -9.87
CA THR A 214 4.62 -1.07 -9.80
C THR A 214 4.31 -0.57 -8.37
N GLY A 215 5.04 -1.02 -7.33
CA GLY A 215 5.05 -0.36 -6.02
C GLY A 215 5.52 1.09 -6.08
N PHE A 216 6.11 1.51 -7.18
CA PHE A 216 6.37 2.91 -7.48
C PHE A 216 5.09 3.76 -7.60
N ALA A 217 3.95 3.18 -8.02
CA ALA A 217 2.71 3.94 -8.22
C ALA A 217 2.25 4.74 -7.00
N PRO A 218 1.99 4.14 -5.83
CA PRO A 218 1.61 4.91 -4.64
C PRO A 218 2.72 5.85 -4.16
N ILE A 219 3.97 5.47 -4.31
CA ILE A 219 5.13 6.29 -3.92
C ILE A 219 5.25 7.52 -4.82
N LYS A 220 4.95 7.39 -6.12
CA LYS A 220 4.88 8.53 -7.04
C LYS A 220 3.86 9.56 -6.54
N GLY A 221 2.65 9.12 -6.21
CA GLY A 221 1.62 10.00 -5.66
C GLY A 221 2.08 10.70 -4.37
N ILE A 222 2.69 9.94 -3.44
CA ILE A 222 3.23 10.47 -2.18
C ILE A 222 4.31 11.52 -2.43
N LEU A 223 5.26 11.27 -3.33
CA LEU A 223 6.35 12.22 -3.63
C LEU A 223 5.83 13.48 -4.30
N GLU A 224 4.94 13.37 -5.30
CA GLU A 224 4.33 14.52 -5.96
C GLU A 224 3.55 15.40 -4.97
N ASP A 225 2.84 14.78 -4.04
CA ASP A 225 2.10 15.50 -2.99
C ASP A 225 3.04 16.17 -1.98
N ALA A 226 4.09 15.46 -1.55
CA ALA A 226 5.12 16.00 -0.66
C ALA A 226 5.84 17.21 -1.27
N PHE A 227 6.16 17.15 -2.56
CA PHE A 227 6.78 18.27 -3.28
C PHE A 227 5.84 19.46 -3.41
N HIS A 228 4.57 19.20 -3.76
CA HIS A 228 3.54 20.24 -3.86
C HIS A 228 3.28 20.94 -2.51
N SER A 229 3.22 20.16 -1.44
CA SER A 229 2.98 20.65 -0.07
C SER A 229 4.24 21.26 0.57
N GLY A 230 5.39 21.21 -0.11
CA GLY A 230 6.62 21.83 0.38
C GLY A 230 7.27 21.11 1.56
N VAL A 231 7.14 19.78 1.64
CA VAL A 231 7.78 18.96 2.67
C VAL A 231 9.30 19.13 2.62
N GLN A 232 9.92 19.48 3.76
CA GLN A 232 11.35 19.80 3.84
C GLN A 232 12.23 18.65 4.34
N LYS A 233 11.65 17.64 5.02
CA LYS A 233 12.44 16.50 5.50
C LYS A 233 13.07 15.73 4.34
N PRO A 234 14.23 15.08 4.54
CA PRO A 234 14.87 14.27 3.51
C PRO A 234 13.95 13.14 3.04
N LEU A 235 13.84 12.98 1.73
CA LEU A 235 13.07 11.93 1.05
C LEU A 235 14.02 11.14 0.15
N HIS A 236 14.17 9.83 0.37
CA HIS A 236 15.01 8.98 -0.47
C HIS A 236 14.17 7.87 -1.11
N LEU A 237 14.06 7.88 -2.43
CA LEU A 237 13.41 6.83 -3.21
C LEU A 237 14.42 5.74 -3.58
N PHE A 238 14.14 4.51 -3.17
CA PHE A 238 14.74 3.31 -3.72
C PHE A 238 13.72 2.61 -4.62
N TRP A 239 14.05 2.44 -5.90
CA TRP A 239 13.15 1.76 -6.84
C TRP A 239 13.78 0.46 -7.35
N GLY A 240 13.31 -0.68 -6.81
CA GLY A 240 13.77 -2.01 -7.17
C GLY A 240 12.97 -2.60 -8.32
N VAL A 241 13.68 -3.01 -9.38
CA VAL A 241 13.11 -3.70 -10.53
C VAL A 241 14.05 -4.82 -11.00
N ARG A 242 13.63 -5.67 -11.96
CA ARG A 242 14.49 -6.72 -12.47
C ARG A 242 15.56 -6.20 -13.40
N ALA A 243 15.16 -5.51 -14.47
CA ALA A 243 16.05 -4.98 -15.49
C ALA A 243 15.73 -3.49 -15.75
N LYS A 244 16.62 -2.78 -16.43
CA LYS A 244 16.48 -1.34 -16.70
C LYS A 244 15.17 -0.99 -17.42
N ARG A 245 14.71 -1.82 -18.35
CA ARG A 245 13.45 -1.64 -19.07
C ARG A 245 12.20 -1.63 -18.17
N ASP A 246 12.32 -2.11 -16.93
CA ASP A 246 11.24 -2.16 -15.95
C ASP A 246 11.13 -0.86 -15.13
N LEU A 247 12.09 0.08 -15.27
CA LEU A 247 12.02 1.44 -14.72
C LEU A 247 11.16 2.32 -15.63
N TYR A 248 9.88 2.03 -15.70
CA TYR A 248 8.93 2.48 -16.73
C TYR A 248 8.61 3.99 -16.77
N LEU A 249 9.07 4.76 -15.78
CA LEU A 249 8.96 6.23 -15.68
C LEU A 249 10.24 6.82 -15.03
N GLU A 250 11.41 6.29 -15.34
CA GLU A 250 12.68 6.69 -14.73
C GLU A 250 12.97 8.19 -14.90
N GLU A 251 12.47 8.80 -15.95
CA GLU A 251 12.62 10.24 -16.20
C GLU A 251 12.00 11.12 -15.08
N LEU A 252 10.98 10.61 -14.35
CA LEU A 252 10.36 11.36 -13.25
C LEU A 252 11.31 11.53 -12.06
N PRO A 253 11.81 10.46 -11.41
CA PRO A 253 12.74 10.61 -10.29
C PRO A 253 14.06 11.30 -10.69
N VAL A 254 14.52 11.12 -11.94
CA VAL A 254 15.69 11.85 -12.45
C VAL A 254 15.44 13.35 -12.53
N ARG A 255 14.25 13.77 -12.97
CA ARG A 255 13.84 15.18 -12.97
C ARG A 255 13.70 15.72 -11.53
N TRP A 256 13.05 14.99 -10.63
CA TRP A 256 12.87 15.40 -9.23
C TRP A 256 14.20 15.62 -8.49
N LEU A 257 15.27 14.85 -8.83
CA LEU A 257 16.61 15.11 -8.30
C LEU A 257 17.14 16.53 -8.63
N GLN A 258 16.71 17.10 -9.76
CA GLN A 258 17.12 18.46 -10.17
C GLN A 258 16.22 19.55 -9.57
N GLU A 259 14.96 19.20 -9.28
CA GLU A 259 13.94 20.14 -8.82
C GLU A 259 13.88 20.27 -7.30
N HIS A 260 14.27 19.22 -6.55
CA HIS A 260 14.08 19.14 -5.09
C HIS A 260 15.39 18.76 -4.38
N ALA A 261 15.97 19.71 -3.66
CA ALA A 261 17.26 19.53 -2.97
C ALA A 261 17.22 18.54 -1.80
N ASN A 262 16.03 18.26 -1.25
CA ASN A 262 15.82 17.28 -0.18
C ASN A 262 15.45 15.88 -0.69
N PHE A 263 15.52 15.65 -2.00
CA PHE A 263 15.18 14.37 -2.62
C PHE A 263 16.43 13.63 -3.10
N SER A 264 16.46 12.32 -2.88
CA SER A 264 17.47 11.39 -3.38
C SER A 264 16.82 10.22 -4.09
N TYR A 265 17.51 9.63 -5.07
CA TYR A 265 17.00 8.51 -5.84
C TYR A 265 18.07 7.45 -6.09
N THR A 266 17.75 6.20 -5.78
CA THR A 266 18.60 5.03 -6.01
C THR A 266 17.80 3.94 -6.74
N PRO A 267 17.93 3.81 -8.08
CA PRO A 267 17.40 2.66 -8.80
C PRO A 267 18.26 1.42 -8.53
N VAL A 268 17.59 0.26 -8.35
CA VAL A 268 18.22 -1.01 -8.02
C VAL A 268 17.75 -2.10 -8.99
N LEU A 269 18.68 -2.77 -9.69
CA LEU A 269 18.36 -3.88 -10.59
C LEU A 269 18.72 -5.22 -9.96
N SER A 270 17.72 -6.12 -9.83
CA SER A 270 18.01 -7.46 -9.31
C SER A 270 18.58 -8.42 -10.36
N GLU A 271 18.28 -8.18 -11.63
CA GLU A 271 18.66 -9.03 -12.78
C GLU A 271 19.08 -8.14 -13.96
N PRO A 272 20.13 -7.29 -13.82
CA PRO A 272 20.56 -6.42 -14.93
C PRO A 272 21.01 -7.27 -16.12
N MET A 273 20.59 -6.90 -17.30
CA MET A 273 20.98 -7.55 -18.55
C MET A 273 22.27 -6.90 -19.10
N ALA A 274 23.05 -7.65 -19.89
CA ALA A 274 24.29 -7.14 -20.45
C ALA A 274 24.08 -5.87 -21.30
N GLU A 275 22.97 -5.81 -22.03
CA GLU A 275 22.56 -4.65 -22.84
C GLU A 275 22.14 -3.42 -22.03
N ASP A 276 21.84 -3.58 -20.74
CA ASP A 276 21.50 -2.44 -19.87
C ASP A 276 22.70 -1.52 -19.62
N HIS A 277 23.94 -2.01 -19.80
CA HIS A 277 25.18 -1.31 -19.45
C HIS A 277 25.10 -0.65 -18.07
N TRP A 278 24.52 -1.41 -17.12
CA TRP A 278 24.18 -0.92 -15.80
C TRP A 278 25.42 -0.75 -14.91
N SER A 279 25.58 0.42 -14.31
CA SER A 279 26.65 0.72 -13.36
C SER A 279 26.14 1.12 -11.95
N GLY A 280 24.81 1.13 -11.77
CA GLY A 280 24.17 1.46 -10.50
C GLY A 280 24.07 0.27 -9.54
N ALA A 281 23.25 0.41 -8.48
CA ALA A 281 23.03 -0.62 -7.48
C ALA A 281 22.42 -1.90 -8.07
N THR A 282 22.85 -3.06 -7.58
CA THR A 282 22.37 -4.38 -8.01
C THR A 282 21.98 -5.24 -6.82
N GLY A 283 21.12 -6.25 -7.04
CA GLY A 283 20.61 -7.14 -6.01
C GLY A 283 19.23 -6.75 -5.50
N PHE A 284 18.91 -7.12 -4.27
CA PHE A 284 17.59 -6.76 -3.71
C PHE A 284 17.60 -5.33 -3.18
N VAL A 285 16.49 -4.63 -3.41
CA VAL A 285 16.33 -3.23 -3.00
C VAL A 285 16.51 -3.04 -1.49
N SER A 286 16.06 -3.98 -0.68
CA SER A 286 16.21 -3.93 0.78
C SER A 286 17.67 -3.96 1.22
N ASP A 287 18.53 -4.74 0.52
CA ASP A 287 19.97 -4.78 0.82
C ASP A 287 20.65 -3.45 0.45
N SER A 288 20.21 -2.82 -0.65
CA SER A 288 20.71 -1.50 -1.04
C SER A 288 20.34 -0.43 -0.03
N VAL A 289 19.13 -0.51 0.58
CA VAL A 289 18.72 0.39 1.67
C VAL A 289 19.66 0.23 2.87
N ILE A 290 19.96 -1.01 3.31
CA ILE A 290 20.81 -1.25 4.46
C ILE A 290 22.30 -0.89 4.17
N HIS A 291 22.72 -1.04 2.93
CA HIS A 291 24.06 -0.58 2.52
C HIS A 291 24.21 0.94 2.70
N GLU A 292 23.21 1.71 2.33
CA GLU A 292 23.18 3.19 2.46
C GLU A 292 22.86 3.63 3.90
N TYR A 293 21.95 2.92 4.57
CA TYR A 293 21.46 3.23 5.92
C TYR A 293 21.62 2.01 6.84
N PRO A 294 22.81 1.77 7.40
CA PRO A 294 23.05 0.63 8.29
C PRO A 294 22.26 0.65 9.61
N ASP A 295 21.80 1.83 10.03
CA ASP A 295 20.93 2.06 11.18
C ASP A 295 19.68 2.84 10.77
N LEU A 296 18.52 2.21 10.93
CA LEU A 296 17.22 2.77 10.57
C LEU A 296 16.45 3.36 11.77
N SER A 297 17.03 3.40 12.96
CA SER A 297 16.36 3.84 14.20
C SER A 297 15.83 5.29 14.12
N GLY A 298 16.43 6.11 13.26
CA GLY A 298 16.04 7.52 13.02
C GLY A 298 15.10 7.75 11.85
N HIS A 299 14.64 6.72 11.15
CA HIS A 299 13.94 6.87 9.88
C HIS A 299 12.47 6.44 9.95
N ASP A 300 11.67 6.96 9.03
CA ASP A 300 10.39 6.39 8.63
C ASP A 300 10.58 5.62 7.31
N VAL A 301 10.06 4.39 7.23
CA VAL A 301 10.20 3.55 6.03
C VAL A 301 8.84 3.27 5.42
N TYR A 302 8.70 3.56 4.13
CA TYR A 302 7.50 3.34 3.32
C TYR A 302 7.83 2.34 2.22
N MET A 303 7.17 1.18 2.19
CA MET A 303 7.51 0.11 1.26
C MET A 303 6.28 -0.42 0.52
N GLY A 304 6.26 -0.22 -0.82
CA GLY A 304 5.22 -0.73 -1.71
C GLY A 304 5.75 -1.77 -2.68
N GLY A 305 5.03 -2.87 -2.87
CA GLY A 305 5.42 -3.90 -3.84
C GLY A 305 4.95 -5.31 -3.52
N PRO A 306 5.58 -6.35 -4.14
CA PRO A 306 5.20 -7.74 -3.90
C PRO A 306 5.29 -8.15 -2.43
N PRO A 307 4.36 -8.98 -1.91
CA PRO A 307 4.35 -9.38 -0.49
C PRO A 307 5.67 -9.99 -0.01
N VAL A 308 6.30 -10.83 -0.82
CA VAL A 308 7.59 -11.47 -0.48
C VAL A 308 8.70 -10.43 -0.28
N MET A 309 8.69 -9.34 -1.06
CA MET A 309 9.66 -8.24 -0.91
C MET A 309 9.38 -7.44 0.37
N VAL A 310 8.14 -7.13 0.64
CA VAL A 310 7.71 -6.38 1.83
C VAL A 310 8.04 -7.17 3.10
N GLU A 311 7.75 -8.47 3.12
CA GLU A 311 8.04 -9.38 4.25
C GLU A 311 9.57 -9.47 4.51
N ALA A 312 10.35 -9.69 3.45
CA ALA A 312 11.82 -9.77 3.57
C ALA A 312 12.41 -8.43 4.04
N GLY A 313 11.95 -7.31 3.48
CA GLY A 313 12.36 -5.96 3.88
C GLY A 313 12.00 -5.66 5.33
N HIS A 314 10.78 -5.93 5.75
CA HIS A 314 10.36 -5.75 7.14
C HIS A 314 11.29 -6.47 8.11
N LYS A 315 11.50 -7.77 7.89
CA LYS A 315 12.39 -8.57 8.74
C LYS A 315 13.83 -8.01 8.81
N LEU A 316 14.37 -7.60 7.67
CA LEU A 316 15.73 -7.06 7.58
C LEU A 316 15.82 -5.71 8.31
N PHE A 317 14.85 -4.81 8.10
CA PHE A 317 14.85 -3.46 8.66
C PHE A 317 14.71 -3.46 10.19
N MET A 318 13.91 -4.40 10.75
CA MET A 318 13.81 -4.59 12.21
C MET A 318 15.16 -4.99 12.80
N GLN A 319 15.97 -5.82 12.12
CA GLN A 319 17.32 -6.18 12.55
C GLN A 319 18.30 -5.00 12.51
N HIS A 320 17.99 -3.97 11.74
CA HIS A 320 18.76 -2.73 11.61
C HIS A 320 18.17 -1.54 12.38
N GLY A 321 17.41 -1.82 13.46
CA GLY A 321 16.95 -0.85 14.43
C GLY A 321 15.70 -0.07 14.05
N LEU A 322 15.02 -0.40 12.94
CA LEU A 322 13.74 0.25 12.62
C LEU A 322 12.70 -0.08 13.68
N ASP A 323 12.02 0.96 14.19
CA ASP A 323 10.85 0.80 15.06
C ASP A 323 9.66 0.28 14.23
N GLU A 324 8.99 -0.78 14.70
CA GLU A 324 7.85 -1.38 14.01
C GLU A 324 6.73 -0.37 13.70
N SER A 325 6.51 0.61 14.58
CA SER A 325 5.54 1.69 14.37
C SER A 325 5.94 2.68 13.27
N ARG A 326 7.15 2.59 12.74
CA ARG A 326 7.73 3.44 11.69
C ARG A 326 7.87 2.73 10.35
N PHE A 327 7.42 1.49 10.27
CA PHE A 327 7.32 0.75 9.01
C PHE A 327 5.90 0.85 8.45
N PHE A 328 5.75 1.42 7.28
CA PHE A 328 4.49 1.56 6.55
C PHE A 328 4.57 0.77 5.25
N SER A 329 3.62 -0.11 5.02
CA SER A 329 3.69 -0.98 3.85
C SER A 329 2.38 -1.08 3.08
N ASP A 330 2.52 -1.25 1.75
CA ASP A 330 1.45 -1.60 0.81
C ASP A 330 1.90 -2.83 -0.01
N ALA A 331 1.46 -4.01 0.43
CA ALA A 331 1.81 -5.27 -0.22
C ALA A 331 0.76 -5.66 -1.26
N PHE A 332 1.19 -5.79 -2.52
CA PHE A 332 0.32 -6.08 -3.66
C PHE A 332 0.07 -7.58 -3.80
N GLU A 333 -1.11 -8.06 -3.44
CA GLU A 333 -1.49 -9.43 -3.75
C GLU A 333 -1.95 -9.58 -5.21
N TYR A 334 -1.41 -10.61 -5.86
CA TYR A 334 -1.88 -11.02 -7.18
C TYR A 334 -3.00 -12.06 -7.02
N ALA A 335 -4.20 -11.73 -7.49
CA ALA A 335 -5.39 -12.57 -7.36
C ALA A 335 -5.26 -14.00 -7.96
N ALA A 336 -4.33 -14.23 -8.86
CA ALA A 336 -4.04 -15.56 -9.40
C ALA A 336 -3.58 -16.58 -8.33
N LEU A 337 -3.15 -16.12 -7.15
CA LEU A 337 -2.80 -16.98 -6.02
C LEU A 337 -3.99 -17.26 -5.10
N ALA A 338 -5.04 -16.43 -5.13
CA ALA A 338 -6.24 -16.58 -4.28
C ALA A 338 -7.25 -17.60 -4.85
N GLU A 339 -7.33 -17.76 -6.17
CA GLU A 339 -8.30 -18.69 -6.82
C GLU A 339 -7.92 -20.17 -6.76
N LYS A 340 -6.74 -20.54 -6.25
CA LYS A 340 -6.30 -21.93 -6.07
C LYS A 340 -6.74 -22.60 -4.76
N LYS A 341 -7.64 -21.97 -4.00
CA LYS A 341 -8.18 -22.51 -2.74
C LYS A 341 -9.64 -22.97 -2.83
N ASN A 342 -10.11 -23.44 -4.02
CA ASN A 342 -11.38 -24.18 -4.14
C ASN A 342 -11.10 -25.64 -4.51
#